data_ad3d5307eefa66e7b86bf4facdddcf6a
#
_entry.id   ad3d5307eefa66e7b86bf4facdddcf6a
#
_cell.length_a   1.000
_cell.length_b   1.000
_cell.length_c   1.000
_cell.angle_alpha   90.00
_cell.angle_beta   90.00
_cell.angle_gamma   90.00
#
_symmetry.space_group_name_H-M   'P 1'
#
loop_
_entity.id
_entity.type
_entity.pdbx_description
1 polymer ?
#
loop_
_entity_poly.entity_id
_entity_poly.type
_entity_poly.pdbx_seq_one_letter_code
_entity_poly.pdbx_strand_id
1 'polypeptide(L)'
;MKKFIIIPIILTTIVSGQVMEKKQVSLTVYNQNFALVRDVRTVQLKEGLNTVKCSDIAALIEPTSVSFKSLTAPDRCVILEQNFEYDLMNADKLLKKYIDKNIKVMTKDNNIYSGLLSSYDEKYICIVQQENGPVYMLTRENIRDIEFPMLPEGLITKPTLVWTLSSAKTTQDTVELGYITGGLNWQADYVATVSKDDKFISLNGWVTIDNRSGADYENAELKLIAGDVRKIAEQP
;
A
#
# COMPACT_ATOMS: atom_id res chain seq x y z
N MET A 1 -58.54 -13.17 -8.35
CA MET A 1 -57.32 -12.93 -9.12
C MET A 1 -56.21 -12.56 -8.15
N LYS A 2 -55.26 -13.49 -7.86
CA LYS A 2 -54.10 -13.21 -6.98
C LYS A 2 -52.97 -12.65 -7.84
N LYS A 3 -52.57 -11.39 -7.56
CA LYS A 3 -51.39 -10.76 -8.18
C LYS A 3 -50.15 -11.23 -7.47
N PHE A 4 -49.27 -11.98 -8.15
CA PHE A 4 -47.94 -12.28 -7.70
C PHE A 4 -47.03 -11.08 -8.03
N ILE A 5 -46.47 -10.45 -7.01
CA ILE A 5 -45.42 -9.43 -7.15
C ILE A 5 -44.08 -10.16 -7.13
N ILE A 6 -43.38 -10.21 -8.27
CA ILE A 6 -42.01 -10.71 -8.36
C ILE A 6 -41.08 -9.54 -7.99
N ILE A 7 -40.46 -9.58 -6.85
CA ILE A 7 -39.38 -8.65 -6.45
C ILE A 7 -38.08 -9.20 -7.04
N PRO A 8 -37.39 -8.46 -7.93
CA PRO A 8 -36.10 -8.89 -8.40
C PRO A 8 -35.08 -8.77 -7.25
N ILE A 9 -34.52 -9.89 -6.82
CA ILE A 9 -33.37 -9.90 -5.92
C ILE A 9 -32.17 -9.47 -6.74
N ILE A 10 -31.72 -8.21 -6.56
CA ILE A 10 -30.45 -7.72 -7.09
C ILE A 10 -29.37 -8.38 -6.24
N LEU A 11 -28.75 -9.41 -6.77
CA LEU A 11 -27.58 -10.04 -6.18
C LEU A 11 -26.38 -9.11 -6.39
N THR A 12 -26.10 -8.26 -5.42
CA THR A 12 -24.86 -7.47 -5.41
C THR A 12 -23.70 -8.44 -5.13
N THR A 13 -22.99 -8.83 -6.17
CA THR A 13 -21.73 -9.56 -6.03
C THR A 13 -20.71 -8.61 -5.43
N ILE A 14 -20.34 -8.83 -4.17
CA ILE A 14 -19.17 -8.20 -3.56
C ILE A 14 -17.95 -8.74 -4.32
N VAL A 15 -17.34 -7.92 -5.16
CA VAL A 15 -16.08 -8.24 -5.82
C VAL A 15 -14.98 -8.10 -4.77
N SER A 16 -14.74 -9.15 -4.03
CA SER A 16 -13.57 -9.27 -3.17
C SER A 16 -12.33 -9.35 -4.06
N GLY A 17 -11.43 -8.37 -3.97
CA GLY A 17 -10.18 -8.37 -4.72
C GLY A 17 -9.33 -9.60 -4.35
N GLN A 18 -8.75 -10.24 -5.36
CA GLN A 18 -7.85 -11.38 -5.15
C GLN A 18 -6.51 -10.90 -4.62
N VAL A 19 -5.99 -11.58 -3.60
CA VAL A 19 -4.69 -11.29 -2.99
C VAL A 19 -3.61 -12.09 -3.71
N MET A 20 -2.48 -11.45 -4.00
CA MET A 20 -1.30 -12.08 -4.57
C MET A 20 -0.44 -12.72 -3.49
N GLU A 21 -0.04 -13.96 -3.69
CA GLU A 21 0.91 -14.65 -2.83
C GLU A 21 2.34 -14.40 -3.30
N LYS A 22 3.21 -13.91 -2.40
CA LYS A 22 4.62 -13.63 -2.67
C LYS A 22 5.41 -14.92 -2.81
N LYS A 23 6.22 -15.00 -3.86
CA LYS A 23 7.03 -16.17 -4.18
C LYS A 23 8.53 -15.91 -4.10
N GLN A 24 8.98 -14.82 -4.70
CA GLN A 24 10.38 -14.42 -4.75
C GLN A 24 10.49 -12.92 -4.95
N VAL A 25 11.48 -12.30 -4.31
CA VAL A 25 11.79 -10.89 -4.54
C VAL A 25 13.28 -10.71 -4.83
N SER A 26 13.62 -9.85 -5.76
CA SER A 26 14.99 -9.43 -6.05
C SER A 26 15.08 -7.90 -6.06
N LEU A 27 16.15 -7.40 -5.47
CA LEU A 27 16.46 -5.98 -5.38
C LEU A 27 17.74 -5.67 -6.14
N THR A 28 17.71 -4.65 -6.97
CA THR A 28 18.91 -4.00 -7.47
C THR A 28 18.99 -2.62 -6.82
N VAL A 29 19.85 -2.48 -5.82
CA VAL A 29 20.00 -1.23 -5.05
C VAL A 29 21.14 -0.40 -5.62
N TYR A 30 20.83 0.86 -5.90
CA TYR A 30 21.80 1.86 -6.38
C TYR A 30 22.24 2.75 -5.23
N ASN A 31 23.48 3.26 -5.29
CA ASN A 31 24.01 4.19 -4.29
C ASN A 31 23.50 5.65 -4.46
N GLN A 32 22.38 5.82 -5.15
CA GLN A 32 21.69 7.09 -5.43
C GLN A 32 20.29 7.14 -4.78
N ASN A 33 20.11 6.42 -3.66
CA ASN A 33 18.88 6.40 -2.89
C ASN A 33 17.65 5.87 -3.64
N PHE A 34 17.82 4.89 -4.52
CA PHE A 34 16.74 4.17 -5.17
C PHE A 34 17.09 2.70 -5.46
N ALA A 35 16.08 1.89 -5.70
CA ALA A 35 16.23 0.50 -6.10
C ALA A 35 15.21 0.10 -7.17
N LEU A 36 15.59 -0.85 -8.01
CA LEU A 36 14.67 -1.61 -8.85
C LEU A 36 14.25 -2.87 -8.08
N VAL A 37 12.96 -3.03 -7.89
CA VAL A 37 12.33 -4.21 -7.28
C VAL A 37 11.75 -5.08 -8.37
N ARG A 38 12.02 -6.39 -8.32
CA ARG A 38 11.34 -7.44 -9.08
C ARG A 38 10.72 -8.41 -8.10
N ASP A 39 9.41 -8.51 -8.13
CA ASP A 39 8.62 -9.29 -7.19
C ASP A 39 7.77 -10.31 -7.96
N VAL A 40 8.07 -11.59 -7.77
CA VAL A 40 7.36 -12.69 -8.42
C VAL A 40 6.28 -13.21 -7.48
N ARG A 41 5.06 -13.26 -7.96
CA ARG A 41 3.89 -13.67 -7.19
C ARG A 41 3.03 -14.67 -7.94
N THR A 42 2.20 -15.39 -7.20
CA THR A 42 1.12 -16.18 -7.76
C THR A 42 -0.22 -15.51 -7.54
N VAL A 43 -1.10 -15.61 -8.52
CA VAL A 43 -2.47 -15.10 -8.45
C VAL A 43 -3.44 -16.11 -9.04
N GLN A 44 -4.62 -16.24 -8.42
CA GLN A 44 -5.71 -17.04 -8.97
C GLN A 44 -6.58 -16.14 -9.83
N LEU A 45 -6.68 -16.43 -11.12
CA LEU A 45 -7.52 -15.68 -12.04
C LEU A 45 -8.74 -16.51 -12.42
N LYS A 46 -9.89 -15.87 -12.46
CA LYS A 46 -11.13 -16.43 -13.02
C LYS A 46 -11.26 -15.99 -14.48
N GLU A 47 -11.96 -16.74 -15.28
CA GLU A 47 -12.33 -16.30 -16.64
C GLU A 47 -13.12 -14.97 -16.57
N GLY A 48 -12.78 -14.02 -17.45
CA GLY A 48 -13.36 -12.68 -17.48
C GLY A 48 -12.60 -11.67 -16.62
N LEU A 49 -13.32 -10.73 -16.00
CA LEU A 49 -12.77 -9.63 -15.23
C LEU A 49 -12.30 -10.07 -13.82
N ASN A 50 -11.12 -9.61 -13.45
CA ASN A 50 -10.51 -9.83 -12.15
C ASN A 50 -10.00 -8.53 -11.57
N THR A 51 -10.21 -8.30 -10.27
CA THR A 51 -9.52 -7.25 -9.52
C THR A 51 -8.44 -7.90 -8.65
N VAL A 52 -7.20 -7.53 -8.88
CA VAL A 52 -6.03 -8.10 -8.19
C VAL A 52 -5.35 -7.02 -7.36
N LYS A 53 -5.05 -7.32 -6.10
CA LYS A 53 -4.45 -6.38 -5.14
C LYS A 53 -3.11 -6.88 -4.62
N CYS A 54 -2.16 -5.96 -4.51
CA CYS A 54 -0.84 -6.18 -3.92
C CYS A 54 -0.54 -5.07 -2.90
N SER A 55 -0.59 -5.38 -1.61
CA SER A 55 -0.58 -4.41 -0.51
C SER A 55 0.73 -4.31 0.26
N ASP A 56 1.73 -5.14 -0.01
CA ASP A 56 3.04 -5.15 0.66
C ASP A 56 4.15 -4.62 -0.25
N ILE A 57 3.90 -3.46 -0.83
CA ILE A 57 4.81 -2.75 -1.74
C ILE A 57 5.42 -1.53 -1.04
N ALA A 58 6.50 -1.01 -1.62
CA ALA A 58 7.16 0.17 -1.10
C ALA A 58 6.25 1.41 -1.08
N ALA A 59 6.33 2.18 0.01
CA ALA A 59 5.60 3.44 0.12
C ALA A 59 6.16 4.53 -0.81
N LEU A 60 7.47 4.47 -1.09
CA LEU A 60 8.18 5.42 -1.95
C LEU A 60 8.34 4.93 -3.40
N ILE A 61 7.38 4.12 -3.86
CA ILE A 61 7.33 3.63 -5.25
C ILE A 61 7.16 4.79 -6.24
N GLU A 62 7.78 4.68 -7.40
CA GLU A 62 7.49 5.55 -8.56
C GLU A 62 6.33 4.90 -9.35
N PRO A 63 5.08 5.41 -9.29
CA PRO A 63 3.92 4.73 -9.87
C PRO A 63 4.02 4.50 -11.38
N THR A 64 4.68 5.42 -12.10
CA THR A 64 4.90 5.33 -13.56
C THR A 64 5.88 4.23 -13.96
N SER A 65 6.72 3.76 -13.02
CA SER A 65 7.69 2.70 -13.24
C SER A 65 7.11 1.29 -13.09
N VAL A 66 5.85 1.18 -12.63
CA VAL A 66 5.23 -0.12 -12.33
C VAL A 66 4.97 -0.89 -13.61
N SER A 67 5.48 -2.11 -13.65
CA SER A 67 5.22 -3.08 -14.70
C SER A 67 4.60 -4.35 -14.11
N PHE A 68 3.67 -4.92 -14.83
CA PHE A 68 3.03 -6.20 -14.52
C PHE A 68 3.20 -7.12 -15.72
N LYS A 69 3.76 -8.30 -15.51
CA LYS A 69 4.00 -9.27 -16.57
C LYS A 69 3.57 -10.65 -16.12
N SER A 70 2.67 -11.28 -16.87
CA SER A 70 2.40 -12.70 -16.72
C SER A 70 3.60 -13.52 -17.24
N LEU A 71 4.08 -14.46 -16.43
CA LEU A 71 5.19 -15.35 -16.78
C LEU A 71 4.69 -16.70 -17.34
N THR A 72 3.51 -17.15 -16.90
CA THR A 72 2.98 -18.47 -17.29
C THR A 72 1.95 -18.39 -18.40
N ALA A 73 1.33 -17.23 -18.62
CA ALA A 73 0.27 -17.06 -19.61
C ALA A 73 0.24 -15.65 -20.23
N PRO A 74 1.34 -15.17 -20.88
CA PRO A 74 1.48 -13.78 -21.33
C PRO A 74 0.38 -13.34 -22.31
N ASP A 75 -0.12 -14.25 -23.15
CA ASP A 75 -1.14 -13.95 -24.18
C ASP A 75 -2.58 -14.10 -23.67
N ARG A 76 -2.78 -14.45 -22.39
CA ARG A 76 -4.10 -14.77 -21.83
C ARG A 76 -4.59 -13.79 -20.79
N CYS A 77 -3.74 -12.89 -20.36
CA CYS A 77 -4.03 -11.89 -19.35
C CYS A 77 -3.79 -10.49 -19.92
N VAL A 78 -4.84 -9.69 -19.96
CA VAL A 78 -4.79 -8.30 -20.45
C VAL A 78 -5.03 -7.37 -19.28
N ILE A 79 -4.13 -6.41 -19.08
CA ILE A 79 -4.29 -5.33 -18.10
C ILE A 79 -5.23 -4.30 -18.72
N LEU A 80 -6.35 -4.03 -18.04
CA LEU A 80 -7.31 -3.00 -18.43
C LEU A 80 -7.08 -1.70 -17.68
N GLU A 81 -6.68 -1.82 -16.40
CA GLU A 81 -6.47 -0.67 -15.54
C GLU A 81 -5.40 -1.00 -14.49
N GLN A 82 -4.61 0.00 -14.11
CA GLN A 82 -3.61 -0.07 -13.05
C GLN A 82 -3.74 1.17 -12.17
N ASN A 83 -3.95 0.95 -10.88
CA ASN A 83 -4.07 2.01 -9.89
C ASN A 83 -3.07 1.81 -8.75
N PHE A 84 -2.53 2.91 -8.24
CA PHE A 84 -1.75 2.95 -7.02
C PHE A 84 -2.55 3.66 -5.94
N GLU A 85 -3.01 2.88 -4.98
CA GLU A 85 -3.73 3.37 -3.82
C GLU A 85 -2.72 3.57 -2.67
N TYR A 86 -2.42 4.82 -2.33
CA TYR A 86 -1.47 5.16 -1.27
C TYR A 86 -2.06 6.11 -0.20
N ASP A 87 -3.35 6.42 -0.31
CA ASP A 87 -4.05 7.30 0.62
C ASP A 87 -4.23 6.64 1.99
N LEU A 88 -3.10 6.51 2.71
CA LEU A 88 -3.03 5.78 3.97
C LEU A 88 -3.93 6.40 5.03
N MET A 89 -4.50 5.54 5.85
CA MET A 89 -5.34 5.92 6.98
C MET A 89 -4.59 6.81 7.97
N ASN A 90 -5.21 7.94 8.30
CA ASN A 90 -4.82 8.80 9.43
C ASN A 90 -6.08 9.31 10.14
N ALA A 91 -5.90 9.99 11.28
CA ALA A 91 -7.01 10.46 12.10
C ALA A 91 -7.98 11.37 11.33
N ASP A 92 -7.47 12.30 10.52
CA ASP A 92 -8.30 13.25 9.78
C ASP A 92 -9.07 12.57 8.64
N LYS A 93 -8.48 11.56 7.98
CA LYS A 93 -9.18 10.76 6.98
C LYS A 93 -10.29 9.90 7.59
N LEU A 94 -10.06 9.34 8.78
CA LEU A 94 -11.12 8.68 9.53
C LEU A 94 -12.25 9.63 9.84
N LEU A 95 -11.97 10.80 10.41
CA LEU A 95 -12.96 11.82 10.69
C LEU A 95 -13.72 12.23 9.41
N LYS A 96 -13.01 12.45 8.31
CA LYS A 96 -13.64 12.79 7.01
C LYS A 96 -14.63 11.72 6.54
N LYS A 97 -14.29 10.43 6.68
CA LYS A 97 -15.16 9.30 6.29
C LYS A 97 -16.34 9.10 7.25
N TYR A 98 -16.25 9.68 8.45
CA TYR A 98 -17.29 9.59 9.49
C TYR A 98 -18.16 10.84 9.61
N ILE A 99 -17.99 11.85 8.75
CA ILE A 99 -18.97 12.93 8.62
C ILE A 99 -20.36 12.31 8.39
N ASP A 100 -21.37 12.80 9.09
CA ASP A 100 -22.76 12.32 9.12
C ASP A 100 -22.94 10.87 9.60
N LYS A 101 -21.93 10.34 10.35
CA LYS A 101 -22.01 9.01 10.97
C LYS A 101 -21.78 9.10 12.48
N ASN A 102 -22.28 8.08 13.19
CA ASN A 102 -22.10 8.01 14.63
C ASN A 102 -20.63 7.70 15.00
N ILE A 103 -20.13 8.47 15.93
CA ILE A 103 -18.87 8.24 16.63
C ILE A 103 -19.09 8.39 18.14
N LYS A 104 -18.11 7.93 18.91
CA LYS A 104 -18.07 8.12 20.36
C LYS A 104 -16.74 8.78 20.72
N VAL A 105 -16.81 9.88 21.44
CA VAL A 105 -15.64 10.64 21.88
C VAL A 105 -15.57 10.63 23.39
N MET A 106 -14.40 10.33 23.92
CA MET A 106 -14.10 10.39 25.34
C MET A 106 -13.09 11.51 25.60
N THR A 107 -13.44 12.39 26.52
CA THR A 107 -12.60 13.50 26.93
C THR A 107 -11.64 13.11 28.09
N LYS A 108 -10.62 13.92 28.33
CA LYS A 108 -9.62 13.66 29.38
C LYS A 108 -10.22 13.63 30.79
N ASP A 109 -11.33 14.31 31.03
CA ASP A 109 -12.14 14.30 32.23
C ASP A 109 -13.15 13.15 32.30
N ASN A 110 -13.02 12.14 31.39
CA ASN A 110 -13.84 10.92 31.28
C ASN A 110 -15.31 11.15 30.92
N ASN A 111 -15.68 12.32 30.41
CA ASN A 111 -17.01 12.50 29.82
C ASN A 111 -17.07 11.80 28.44
N ILE A 112 -18.23 11.19 28.15
CA ILE A 112 -18.48 10.46 26.92
C ILE A 112 -19.55 11.20 26.12
N TYR A 113 -19.23 11.47 24.86
CA TYR A 113 -20.13 12.08 23.89
C TYR A 113 -20.35 11.14 22.72
N SER A 114 -21.58 10.75 22.46
CA SER A 114 -21.94 9.83 21.38
C SER A 114 -22.95 10.52 20.46
N GLY A 115 -22.75 10.46 19.16
CA GLY A 115 -23.64 11.09 18.19
C GLY A 115 -23.04 11.19 16.80
N LEU A 116 -23.72 11.90 15.91
CA LEU A 116 -23.25 12.16 14.55
C LEU A 116 -22.08 13.15 14.57
N LEU A 117 -21.00 12.82 13.90
CA LEU A 117 -19.94 13.76 13.58
C LEU A 117 -20.45 14.74 12.53
N SER A 118 -20.77 15.96 12.95
CA SER A 118 -21.30 17.00 12.04
C SER A 118 -20.19 17.73 11.30
N SER A 119 -19.11 18.07 12.00
CA SER A 119 -17.95 18.74 11.41
C SER A 119 -16.69 18.54 12.27
N TYR A 120 -15.55 18.82 11.69
CA TYR A 120 -14.27 18.89 12.41
C TYR A 120 -13.33 19.86 11.70
N ASP A 121 -12.38 20.38 12.47
CA ASP A 121 -11.24 21.16 11.99
C ASP A 121 -9.98 20.79 12.81
N GLU A 122 -8.91 21.57 12.69
CA GLU A 122 -7.67 21.35 13.44
C GLU A 122 -7.85 21.48 14.96
N LYS A 123 -8.84 22.22 15.42
CA LYS A 123 -9.03 22.59 16.84
C LYS A 123 -10.25 21.93 17.48
N TYR A 124 -11.33 21.71 16.70
CA TYR A 124 -12.61 21.27 17.23
C TYR A 124 -13.15 20.03 16.51
N ILE A 125 -13.98 19.29 17.24
CA ILE A 125 -14.88 18.24 16.71
C ILE A 125 -16.29 18.57 17.17
N CYS A 126 -17.26 18.60 16.25
CA CYS A 126 -18.67 18.86 16.54
C CYS A 126 -19.48 17.57 16.46
N ILE A 127 -20.18 17.24 17.54
CA ILE A 127 -21.03 16.06 17.65
C ILE A 127 -22.48 16.51 17.89
N VAL A 128 -23.40 16.00 17.08
CA VAL A 128 -24.85 16.15 17.27
C VAL A 128 -25.37 14.86 17.89
N GLN A 129 -25.89 14.95 19.13
CA GLN A 129 -26.27 13.75 19.88
C GLN A 129 -27.49 13.03 19.32
N GLN A 130 -28.46 13.80 18.79
CA GLN A 130 -29.70 13.29 18.16
C GLN A 130 -30.17 14.32 17.14
N GLU A 131 -31.06 13.92 16.23
CA GLU A 131 -31.74 14.83 15.35
C GLU A 131 -32.51 15.90 16.17
N ASN A 132 -32.18 17.19 15.97
CA ASN A 132 -32.62 18.33 16.77
C ASN A 132 -32.16 18.32 18.24
N GLY A 133 -31.16 17.51 18.60
CA GLY A 133 -30.57 17.45 19.93
C GLY A 133 -29.42 18.45 20.14
N PRO A 134 -28.79 18.42 21.32
CA PRO A 134 -27.67 19.30 21.61
C PRO A 134 -26.46 19.02 20.70
N VAL A 135 -25.79 20.13 20.33
CA VAL A 135 -24.53 20.08 19.59
C VAL A 135 -23.38 20.32 20.57
N TYR A 136 -22.46 19.38 20.63
CA TYR A 136 -21.25 19.50 21.44
C TYR A 136 -20.07 19.88 20.55
N MET A 137 -19.42 20.98 20.87
CA MET A 137 -18.16 21.40 20.27
C MET A 137 -17.02 21.05 21.24
N LEU A 138 -16.25 20.04 20.92
CA LEU A 138 -15.17 19.52 21.74
C LEU A 138 -13.83 19.97 21.18
N THR A 139 -12.96 20.52 22.05
CA THR A 139 -11.58 20.82 21.63
C THR A 139 -10.80 19.54 21.47
N ARG A 140 -10.06 19.38 20.37
CA ARG A 140 -9.23 18.19 20.09
C ARG A 140 -8.19 17.94 21.18
N GLU A 141 -7.66 19.01 21.78
CA GLU A 141 -6.73 18.93 22.90
C GLU A 141 -7.32 18.26 24.15
N ASN A 142 -8.63 18.38 24.38
CA ASN A 142 -9.32 17.75 25.50
C ASN A 142 -9.80 16.33 25.20
N ILE A 143 -9.67 15.86 23.98
CA ILE A 143 -10.04 14.49 23.59
C ILE A 143 -8.95 13.52 24.01
N ARG A 144 -9.35 12.44 24.68
CA ARG A 144 -8.52 11.31 25.04
C ARG A 144 -8.59 10.23 23.96
N ASP A 145 -9.82 9.80 23.59
CA ASP A 145 -10.07 8.72 22.65
C ASP A 145 -11.23 9.07 21.73
N ILE A 146 -11.17 8.58 20.49
CA ILE A 146 -12.29 8.57 19.54
C ILE A 146 -12.53 7.12 19.13
N GLU A 147 -13.73 6.61 19.38
CA GLU A 147 -14.17 5.28 18.98
C GLU A 147 -15.01 5.38 17.71
N PHE A 148 -14.57 4.65 16.69
CA PHE A 148 -15.29 4.49 15.43
C PHE A 148 -15.92 3.09 15.40
N PRO A 149 -17.22 2.93 15.10
CA PRO A 149 -17.93 1.64 15.21
C PRO A 149 -17.34 0.54 14.32
N MET A 150 -16.80 0.91 13.17
CA MET A 150 -16.17 -0.01 12.22
C MET A 150 -15.12 0.72 11.39
N LEU A 151 -14.22 -0.04 10.75
CA LEU A 151 -13.30 0.55 9.78
C LEU A 151 -14.10 0.85 8.49
N PRO A 152 -14.13 2.11 8.00
CA PRO A 152 -14.83 2.44 6.77
C PRO A 152 -14.23 1.73 5.55
N GLU A 153 -15.09 1.31 4.63
CA GLU A 153 -14.63 0.76 3.36
C GLU A 153 -13.78 1.77 2.58
N GLY A 154 -12.77 1.27 1.87
CA GLY A 154 -11.88 2.08 1.04
C GLY A 154 -10.81 2.86 1.82
N LEU A 155 -10.60 2.59 3.12
CA LEU A 155 -9.42 3.04 3.84
C LEU A 155 -8.29 2.00 3.68
N ILE A 156 -7.13 2.51 3.32
CA ILE A 156 -5.95 1.70 3.04
C ILE A 156 -4.98 1.84 4.21
N THR A 157 -4.55 0.71 4.76
CA THR A 157 -3.57 0.67 5.85
C THR A 157 -2.13 0.55 5.35
N LYS A 158 -1.96 0.11 4.09
CA LYS A 158 -0.67 -0.06 3.42
C LYS A 158 -0.79 0.40 1.97
N PRO A 159 0.27 0.95 1.36
CA PRO A 159 0.30 1.22 -0.07
C PRO A 159 -0.10 -0.02 -0.86
N THR A 160 -1.00 0.12 -1.81
CA THR A 160 -1.58 -1.01 -2.54
C THR A 160 -1.63 -0.73 -4.03
N LEU A 161 -1.06 -1.63 -4.82
CA LEU A 161 -1.28 -1.67 -6.27
C LEU A 161 -2.53 -2.48 -6.57
N VAL A 162 -3.38 -1.96 -7.44
CA VAL A 162 -4.63 -2.59 -7.85
C VAL A 162 -4.67 -2.66 -9.36
N TRP A 163 -4.93 -3.86 -9.90
CA TRP A 163 -5.13 -4.08 -11.32
C TRP A 163 -6.51 -4.61 -11.60
N THR A 164 -7.12 -4.09 -12.65
CA THR A 164 -8.26 -4.73 -13.31
C THR A 164 -7.72 -5.50 -14.51
N LEU A 165 -7.85 -6.82 -14.47
CA LEU A 165 -7.33 -7.74 -15.48
C LEU A 165 -8.49 -8.47 -16.16
N SER A 166 -8.33 -8.75 -17.47
CA SER A 166 -9.17 -9.72 -18.19
C SER A 166 -8.40 -11.00 -18.43
N SER A 167 -8.91 -12.13 -17.96
CA SER A 167 -8.33 -13.46 -18.20
C SER A 167 -9.20 -14.28 -19.14
N ALA A 168 -8.56 -14.93 -20.13
CA ALA A 168 -9.26 -15.78 -21.11
C ALA A 168 -9.80 -17.08 -20.49
N LYS A 169 -9.34 -17.47 -19.31
CA LYS A 169 -9.80 -18.66 -18.59
C LYS A 169 -9.44 -18.62 -17.12
N THR A 170 -10.10 -19.44 -16.32
CA THR A 170 -9.73 -19.67 -14.93
C THR A 170 -8.39 -20.41 -14.85
N THR A 171 -7.40 -19.80 -14.17
CA THR A 171 -6.04 -20.34 -14.06
C THR A 171 -5.31 -19.74 -12.85
N GLN A 172 -4.33 -20.48 -12.33
CA GLN A 172 -3.29 -19.92 -11.49
C GLN A 172 -2.20 -19.36 -12.42
N ASP A 173 -1.86 -18.10 -12.25
CA ASP A 173 -0.80 -17.44 -13.00
C ASP A 173 0.36 -17.05 -12.08
N THR A 174 1.59 -17.14 -12.62
CA THR A 174 2.77 -16.57 -11.99
C THR A 174 3.06 -15.26 -12.70
N VAL A 175 3.12 -14.18 -11.93
CA VAL A 175 3.29 -12.83 -12.44
C VAL A 175 4.55 -12.20 -11.85
N GLU A 176 5.19 -11.35 -12.62
CA GLU A 176 6.30 -10.51 -12.19
C GLU A 176 5.83 -9.06 -12.11
N LEU A 177 6.03 -8.46 -10.95
CA LEU A 177 5.89 -7.04 -10.72
C LEU A 177 7.28 -6.41 -10.73
N GLY A 178 7.48 -5.40 -11.59
CA GLY A 178 8.69 -4.59 -11.61
C GLY A 178 8.35 -3.17 -11.23
N TYR A 179 9.14 -2.53 -10.34
CA TYR A 179 8.96 -1.11 -10.03
C TYR A 179 10.23 -0.50 -9.45
N ILE A 180 10.36 0.81 -9.59
CA ILE A 180 11.39 1.62 -8.95
C ILE A 180 10.83 2.18 -7.64
N THR A 181 11.65 2.17 -6.59
CA THR A 181 11.34 2.81 -5.31
C THR A 181 12.49 3.66 -4.82
N GLY A 182 12.19 4.79 -4.22
CA GLY A 182 13.15 5.56 -3.43
C GLY A 182 13.39 4.93 -2.05
N GLY A 183 14.29 5.54 -1.28
CA GLY A 183 14.53 5.18 0.12
C GLY A 183 15.36 3.92 0.33
N LEU A 184 16.03 3.41 -0.68
CA LEU A 184 17.01 2.34 -0.59
C LEU A 184 18.38 2.84 -1.03
N ASN A 185 19.37 2.67 -0.16
CA ASN A 185 20.75 3.06 -0.42
C ASN A 185 21.70 2.02 0.11
N TRP A 186 22.96 2.03 -0.36
CA TRP A 186 24.00 1.19 0.16
C TRP A 186 25.35 1.89 0.14
N GLN A 187 26.24 1.47 1.04
CA GLN A 187 27.65 1.85 1.08
C GLN A 187 28.50 0.64 1.43
N ALA A 188 29.74 0.66 1.00
CA ALA A 188 30.73 -0.35 1.36
C ALA A 188 31.93 0.30 2.02
N ASP A 189 32.37 -0.31 3.12
CA ASP A 189 33.56 0.07 3.87
C ASP A 189 34.58 -1.04 3.76
N TYR A 190 35.85 -0.66 3.56
CA TYR A 190 36.95 -1.60 3.37
C TYR A 190 38.10 -1.30 4.32
N VAL A 191 38.68 -2.36 4.86
CA VAL A 191 39.93 -2.30 5.60
C VAL A 191 40.98 -3.10 4.84
N ALA A 192 42.02 -2.43 4.40
CA ALA A 192 43.18 -3.03 3.75
C ALA A 192 44.35 -3.12 4.75
N THR A 193 44.87 -4.31 4.96
CA THR A 193 46.05 -4.55 5.79
C THR A 193 47.20 -5.05 4.93
N VAL A 194 48.32 -4.33 4.92
CA VAL A 194 49.53 -4.71 4.16
C VAL A 194 50.41 -5.60 5.01
N SER A 195 50.98 -6.63 4.43
CA SER A 195 51.94 -7.52 5.08
C SER A 195 53.24 -6.74 5.43
N LYS A 196 54.00 -7.27 6.42
CA LYS A 196 55.26 -6.59 6.86
C LYS A 196 56.32 -6.46 5.77
N ASP A 197 56.27 -7.28 4.75
CA ASP A 197 57.19 -7.30 3.62
C ASP A 197 56.61 -6.60 2.37
N ASP A 198 55.48 -5.90 2.51
CA ASP A 198 54.76 -5.14 1.47
C ASP A 198 54.38 -5.94 0.21
N LYS A 199 54.34 -7.28 0.34
CA LYS A 199 54.03 -8.17 -0.81
C LYS A 199 52.57 -8.58 -0.92
N PHE A 200 51.81 -8.50 0.15
CA PHE A 200 50.44 -8.96 0.21
C PHE A 200 49.54 -7.93 0.87
N ILE A 201 48.32 -7.85 0.37
CA ILE A 201 47.24 -7.06 0.96
C ILE A 201 46.10 -8.00 1.35
N SER A 202 45.68 -7.91 2.60
CA SER A 202 44.43 -8.49 3.07
C SER A 202 43.37 -7.44 3.02
N LEU A 203 42.30 -7.68 2.27
CA LEU A 203 41.18 -6.76 2.13
C LEU A 203 39.94 -7.35 2.79
N ASN A 204 39.42 -6.68 3.81
CA ASN A 204 38.15 -7.01 4.43
C ASN A 204 37.16 -5.91 4.09
N GLY A 205 35.94 -6.28 3.72
CA GLY A 205 34.90 -5.33 3.39
C GLY A 205 33.55 -5.75 3.93
N TRP A 206 32.70 -4.78 4.26
CA TRP A 206 31.32 -4.99 4.64
C TRP A 206 30.44 -3.96 3.93
N VAL A 207 29.19 -4.34 3.72
CA VAL A 207 28.18 -3.53 3.07
C VAL A 207 27.11 -3.16 4.09
N THR A 208 26.78 -1.90 4.14
CA THR A 208 25.64 -1.37 4.89
C THR A 208 24.53 -1.01 3.92
N ILE A 209 23.31 -1.48 4.20
CA ILE A 209 22.11 -1.16 3.42
C ILE A 209 21.16 -0.37 4.32
N ASP A 210 20.75 0.81 3.85
CA ASP A 210 19.71 1.63 4.49
C ASP A 210 18.40 1.45 3.73
N ASN A 211 17.36 0.94 4.42
CA ASN A 211 16.04 0.74 3.86
C ASN A 211 15.03 1.64 4.55
N ARG A 212 14.59 2.69 3.85
CA ARG A 212 13.51 3.61 4.23
C ARG A 212 12.39 3.61 3.19
N SER A 213 12.31 2.60 2.36
CA SER A 213 11.32 2.50 1.28
C SER A 213 9.87 2.32 1.78
N GLY A 214 9.71 1.94 3.05
CA GLY A 214 8.41 1.64 3.64
C GLY A 214 7.92 0.21 3.37
N ALA A 215 8.77 -0.68 2.85
CA ALA A 215 8.49 -2.10 2.69
C ALA A 215 9.62 -2.98 3.21
N ASP A 216 9.29 -4.20 3.63
CA ASP A 216 10.21 -5.23 4.03
C ASP A 216 10.48 -6.20 2.86
N TYR A 217 11.74 -6.61 2.72
CA TYR A 217 12.19 -7.49 1.64
C TYR A 217 12.87 -8.74 2.21
N GLU A 218 12.07 -9.59 2.83
CA GLU A 218 12.56 -10.83 3.43
C GLU A 218 13.08 -11.79 2.37
N ASN A 219 14.25 -12.40 2.64
CA ASN A 219 14.91 -13.38 1.77
C ASN A 219 15.12 -12.88 0.31
N ALA A 220 15.30 -11.57 0.13
CA ALA A 220 15.49 -10.98 -1.18
C ALA A 220 16.85 -11.35 -1.80
N GLU A 221 16.85 -11.68 -3.09
CA GLU A 221 18.07 -11.68 -3.88
C GLU A 221 18.54 -10.24 -4.08
N LEU A 222 19.79 -9.95 -3.68
CA LEU A 222 20.31 -8.61 -3.64
C LEU A 222 21.42 -8.40 -4.67
N LYS A 223 21.29 -7.33 -5.47
CA LYS A 223 22.32 -6.79 -6.35
C LYS A 223 22.62 -5.36 -5.94
N LEU A 224 23.91 -5.02 -5.83
CA LEU A 224 24.38 -3.68 -5.48
C LEU A 224 25.10 -3.09 -6.66
N ILE A 225 24.70 -1.88 -7.06
CA ILE A 225 25.28 -1.17 -8.19
C ILE A 225 25.77 0.20 -7.72
N ALA A 226 27.08 0.43 -7.93
CA ALA A 226 27.72 1.72 -7.75
C ALA A 226 27.92 2.39 -9.12
N GLY A 227 27.81 3.72 -9.17
CA GLY A 227 28.04 4.52 -10.37
C GLY A 227 26.86 5.42 -10.71
N ASP A 228 27.07 6.30 -11.71
CA ASP A 228 26.04 7.22 -12.17
C ASP A 228 25.05 6.50 -13.11
N VAL A 229 23.86 6.23 -12.59
CA VAL A 229 22.74 5.76 -13.40
C VAL A 229 21.87 6.94 -13.77
N ARG A 230 21.77 7.24 -15.06
CA ARG A 230 20.85 8.25 -15.56
C ARG A 230 19.44 7.66 -15.66
N LYS A 231 18.53 8.14 -14.84
CA LYS A 231 17.11 7.94 -15.06
C LYS A 231 16.72 8.78 -16.30
N ILE A 232 16.09 8.16 -17.28
CA ILE A 232 15.46 8.89 -18.38
C ILE A 232 14.24 9.57 -17.75
N ALA A 233 14.34 10.91 -17.56
CA ALA A 233 13.16 11.69 -17.17
C ALA A 233 12.19 11.67 -18.36
N GLU A 234 10.94 11.28 -18.13
CA GLU A 234 9.88 11.52 -19.11
C GLU A 234 9.84 13.03 -19.37
N GLN A 235 10.00 13.41 -20.64
CA GLN A 235 9.78 14.80 -21.04
C GLN A 235 8.27 15.09 -20.93
N PRO A 236 7.88 16.25 -20.38
CA PRO A 236 6.50 16.64 -20.22
C PRO A 236 5.74 16.78 -21.54
#